data_0c1997c01c1b5004d03b008ffec82973
#
_entry.id   0c1997c01c1b5004d03b008ffec82973
#
_cell.length_a   1.000
_cell.length_b   1.000
_cell.length_c   1.000
_cell.angle_alpha   90.00
_cell.angle_beta   90.00
_cell.angle_gamma   90.00
#
_symmetry.space_group_name_H-M   'P 1'
#
loop_
_entity.id
_entity.type
_entity.pdbx_description
1 polymer ?
#
loop_
_entity_poly.entity_id
_entity_poly.type
_entity_poly.pdbx_seq_one_letter_code
_entity_poly.pdbx_strand_id
1 'polypeptide(L)'
;MKSSLFVVTVMLTAAAAMAATQVDMKDPRRALGREDDVRIDAQLLQDTLQSNGPISVTYQVENLSNAAIAIADRVSDIDFDPDGGMLTLTIGAEVLAAKTLPHLVVIAPGEKKTFRAGGTVHGVLNAHGPFAAVPHEVQIRVNVLRDVTAFRQAIAAQQHPNAVVAVTNDMFDHWIDSNDSIDLNALPVRWSSAPTRDGVTSADQPGPSTADRSAGGAW
;
A
#
# COMPACT_ATOMS: atom_id res chain seq x y z
N MET A 1 15.24 66.08 15.89
CA MET A 1 14.06 65.23 15.67
C MET A 1 14.46 64.19 14.63
N LYS A 2 14.78 62.97 15.06
CA LYS A 2 15.15 61.84 14.15
C LYS A 2 14.04 60.83 14.24
N SER A 3 13.25 60.68 13.17
CA SER A 3 12.19 59.72 13.03
C SER A 3 12.79 58.39 12.58
N SER A 4 12.77 57.36 13.42
CA SER A 4 13.12 56.00 13.07
C SER A 4 11.89 55.28 12.48
N LEU A 5 11.98 54.90 11.23
CA LEU A 5 11.00 54.10 10.51
C LEU A 5 11.26 52.63 10.81
N PHE A 6 10.39 52.02 11.59
CA PHE A 6 10.39 50.58 11.83
C PHE A 6 9.68 49.88 10.67
N VAL A 7 10.42 49.16 9.85
CA VAL A 7 9.88 48.25 8.82
C VAL A 7 9.63 46.91 9.49
N VAL A 8 8.36 46.58 9.71
CA VAL A 8 7.95 45.26 10.18
C VAL A 8 7.79 44.38 8.95
N THR A 9 8.75 43.48 8.74
CA THR A 9 8.67 42.43 7.72
C THR A 9 7.84 41.27 8.27
N VAL A 10 6.59 41.15 7.83
CA VAL A 10 5.73 39.99 8.11
C VAL A 10 6.16 38.86 7.20
N MET A 11 6.88 37.89 7.77
CA MET A 11 7.15 36.60 7.11
C MET A 11 5.87 35.76 7.12
N LEU A 12 5.20 35.69 5.97
CA LEU A 12 4.09 34.77 5.75
C LEU A 12 4.68 33.37 5.51
N THR A 13 4.76 32.56 6.56
CA THR A 13 5.05 31.13 6.41
C THR A 13 3.81 30.45 5.86
N ALA A 14 3.82 30.15 4.56
CA ALA A 14 2.85 29.27 3.94
C ALA A 14 3.09 27.85 4.47
N ALA A 15 2.36 27.45 5.51
CA ALA A 15 2.24 26.06 5.89
C ALA A 15 1.45 25.36 4.78
N ALA A 16 2.15 24.62 3.92
CA ALA A 16 1.53 23.66 3.03
C ALA A 16 0.89 22.59 3.90
N ALA A 17 -0.38 22.75 4.23
CA ALA A 17 -1.20 21.70 4.80
C ALA A 17 -1.25 20.57 3.77
N MET A 18 -0.47 19.52 3.99
CA MET A 18 -0.71 18.24 3.32
C MET A 18 -2.10 17.81 3.75
N ALA A 19 -3.09 18.06 2.90
CA ALA A 19 -4.42 17.53 3.09
C ALA A 19 -4.28 16.00 3.11
N ALA A 20 -4.33 15.42 4.31
CA ALA A 20 -4.49 13.99 4.45
C ALA A 20 -5.76 13.63 3.69
N THR A 21 -5.64 12.85 2.63
CA THR A 21 -6.77 12.46 1.80
C THR A 21 -7.69 11.62 2.68
N GLN A 22 -8.77 12.21 3.14
CA GLN A 22 -9.76 11.52 3.98
C GLN A 22 -10.45 10.46 3.11
N VAL A 23 -10.74 9.29 3.72
CA VAL A 23 -11.52 8.25 3.05
C VAL A 23 -12.89 8.79 2.67
N ASP A 24 -13.27 8.70 1.40
CA ASP A 24 -14.60 9.11 0.95
C ASP A 24 -15.65 8.09 1.40
N MET A 25 -16.48 8.50 2.34
CA MET A 25 -17.50 7.66 2.96
C MET A 25 -18.63 7.24 2.00
N LYS A 26 -18.71 7.84 0.82
CA LYS A 26 -19.75 7.57 -0.20
C LYS A 26 -19.21 6.72 -1.36
N ASP A 27 -17.90 6.48 -1.43
CA ASP A 27 -17.31 5.69 -2.51
C ASP A 27 -17.72 4.21 -2.37
N PRO A 28 -18.22 3.56 -3.42
CA PRO A 28 -18.58 2.14 -3.39
C PRO A 28 -17.38 1.22 -3.20
N ARG A 29 -16.14 1.71 -3.40
CA ARG A 29 -14.89 0.99 -3.17
C ARG A 29 -14.42 1.07 -1.71
N ARG A 30 -15.31 1.37 -0.81
CA ARG A 30 -15.03 1.51 0.60
C ARG A 30 -15.25 0.21 1.34
N ALA A 31 -14.23 -0.24 2.04
CA ALA A 31 -14.28 -1.36 2.98
C ALA A 31 -14.25 -0.87 4.42
N LEU A 32 -14.93 -1.59 5.29
CA LEU A 32 -15.04 -1.31 6.71
C LEU A 32 -14.65 -2.56 7.51
N GLY A 33 -13.90 -2.35 8.56
CA GLY A 33 -13.62 -3.36 9.58
C GLY A 33 -13.74 -2.75 10.96
N ARG A 34 -14.20 -3.53 11.88
CA ARG A 34 -14.20 -3.17 13.30
C ARG A 34 -14.02 -4.43 14.12
N GLU A 35 -13.07 -4.38 14.99
CA GLU A 35 -12.85 -5.42 15.97
C GLU A 35 -12.55 -4.76 17.30
N ASP A 36 -13.32 -5.13 18.32
CA ASP A 36 -13.32 -4.48 19.64
C ASP A 36 -13.40 -2.96 19.52
N ASP A 37 -12.38 -2.27 20.06
CA ASP A 37 -12.28 -0.83 20.09
C ASP A 37 -11.39 -0.25 18.97
N VAL A 38 -11.15 -0.98 17.88
CA VAL A 38 -10.47 -0.46 16.70
C VAL A 38 -11.40 -0.46 15.51
N ARG A 39 -11.51 0.69 14.86
CA ARG A 39 -12.26 0.87 13.62
C ARG A 39 -11.34 1.20 12.48
N ILE A 40 -11.55 0.54 11.35
CA ILE A 40 -10.79 0.78 10.12
C ILE A 40 -11.76 1.10 8.99
N ASP A 41 -11.54 2.23 8.34
CA ASP A 41 -12.21 2.64 7.12
C ASP A 41 -11.17 2.65 6.00
N ALA A 42 -11.38 1.91 4.92
CA ALA A 42 -10.46 1.83 3.80
C ALA A 42 -11.17 2.12 2.47
N GLN A 43 -10.41 2.64 1.52
CA GLN A 43 -10.88 2.93 0.17
C GLN A 43 -9.88 2.37 -0.83
N LEU A 44 -10.33 1.44 -1.66
CA LEU A 44 -9.54 0.93 -2.78
C LEU A 44 -9.46 1.99 -3.87
N LEU A 45 -8.25 2.29 -4.35
CA LEU A 45 -8.06 3.35 -5.34
C LEU A 45 -8.34 2.90 -6.77
N GLN A 46 -8.27 1.58 -7.04
CA GLN A 46 -8.58 0.98 -8.32
C GLN A 46 -9.76 0.02 -8.19
N ASP A 47 -10.66 0.00 -9.16
CA ASP A 47 -11.72 -0.98 -9.32
C ASP A 47 -11.41 -2.04 -10.40
N THR A 48 -10.34 -1.83 -11.14
CA THR A 48 -9.87 -2.72 -12.20
C THR A 48 -8.42 -3.11 -11.92
N LEU A 49 -8.19 -4.40 -11.78
CA LEU A 49 -6.89 -5.00 -11.49
C LEU A 49 -6.35 -5.73 -12.72
N GLN A 50 -5.05 -5.90 -12.77
CA GLN A 50 -4.35 -6.64 -13.82
C GLN A 50 -3.14 -7.38 -13.26
N SER A 51 -2.70 -8.43 -13.94
CA SER A 51 -1.48 -9.14 -13.57
C SER A 51 -0.29 -8.21 -13.63
N ASN A 52 0.57 -8.28 -12.61
CA ASN A 52 1.71 -7.38 -12.40
C ASN A 52 1.35 -5.88 -12.34
N GLY A 53 0.06 -5.57 -12.18
CA GLY A 53 -0.42 -4.21 -11.97
C GLY A 53 -0.41 -3.79 -10.51
N PRO A 54 -0.46 -2.48 -10.24
CA PRO A 54 -0.51 -1.98 -8.87
C PRO A 54 -1.90 -2.19 -8.26
N ILE A 55 -1.93 -2.44 -6.95
CA ILE A 55 -3.09 -2.27 -6.10
C ILE A 55 -2.73 -1.26 -5.00
N SER A 56 -3.62 -0.33 -4.73
CA SER A 56 -3.39 0.71 -3.74
C SER A 56 -4.65 1.02 -2.94
N VAL A 57 -4.47 1.28 -1.66
CA VAL A 57 -5.54 1.60 -0.73
C VAL A 57 -5.16 2.83 0.11
N THR A 58 -6.13 3.69 0.36
CA THR A 58 -6.07 4.67 1.45
C THR A 58 -6.91 4.12 2.59
N TYR A 59 -6.36 4.06 3.80
CA TYR A 59 -7.09 3.56 4.96
C TYR A 59 -6.89 4.47 6.17
N GLN A 60 -7.90 4.49 7.02
CA GLN A 60 -7.94 5.28 8.23
C GLN A 60 -8.21 4.35 9.40
N VAL A 61 -7.38 4.47 10.44
CA VAL A 61 -7.52 3.70 11.67
C VAL A 61 -7.90 4.65 12.79
N GLU A 62 -8.94 4.28 13.51
CA GLU A 62 -9.45 4.98 14.69
C GLU A 62 -9.32 4.07 15.91
N ASN A 63 -8.53 4.52 16.86
CA ASN A 63 -8.34 3.83 18.13
C ASN A 63 -9.40 4.31 19.13
N LEU A 64 -10.42 3.50 19.38
CA LEU A 64 -11.49 3.78 20.33
C LEU A 64 -11.21 3.18 21.72
N SER A 65 -10.08 2.48 21.87
CA SER A 65 -9.64 1.89 23.13
C SER A 65 -9.07 2.94 24.09
N ASN A 66 -8.79 2.52 25.32
CA ASN A 66 -8.13 3.35 26.33
C ASN A 66 -6.60 3.17 26.36
N ALA A 67 -6.04 2.34 25.49
CA ALA A 67 -4.61 2.08 25.36
C ALA A 67 -4.09 2.51 23.98
N ALA A 68 -2.80 2.80 23.86
CA ALA A 68 -2.18 3.08 22.57
C ALA A 68 -2.01 1.78 21.79
N ILE A 69 -2.26 1.83 20.50
CA ILE A 69 -2.04 0.75 19.54
C ILE A 69 -0.97 1.15 18.52
N ALA A 70 -0.46 0.21 17.74
CA ALA A 70 0.46 0.54 16.64
C ALA A 70 0.18 -0.27 15.37
N ILE A 71 0.63 0.27 14.24
CA ILE A 71 0.56 -0.38 12.93
C ILE A 71 1.92 -0.32 12.25
N ALA A 72 2.33 -1.42 11.61
CA ALA A 72 3.49 -1.44 10.73
C ALA A 72 3.11 -0.91 9.34
N ASP A 73 3.07 0.40 9.18
CA ASP A 73 2.49 1.14 8.05
C ASP A 73 3.20 0.93 6.70
N ARG A 74 4.46 0.42 6.72
CA ARG A 74 5.29 0.22 5.53
C ARG A 74 5.41 -1.24 5.11
N VAL A 75 4.66 -2.12 5.75
CA VAL A 75 4.62 -3.54 5.41
C VAL A 75 3.30 -3.84 4.75
N SER A 76 3.35 -4.43 3.58
CA SER A 76 2.15 -4.96 2.91
C SER A 76 2.51 -6.22 2.14
N ASP A 77 1.57 -7.13 2.08
CA ASP A 77 1.64 -8.38 1.33
C ASP A 77 0.37 -8.59 0.53
N ILE A 78 0.48 -9.31 -0.58
CA ILE A 78 -0.65 -9.60 -1.46
C ILE A 78 -0.67 -11.08 -1.75
N ASP A 79 -1.74 -11.72 -1.36
CA ASP A 79 -1.99 -13.13 -1.61
C ASP A 79 -3.25 -13.31 -2.47
N PHE A 80 -3.24 -14.32 -3.35
CA PHE A 80 -4.35 -14.65 -4.22
C PHE A 80 -4.80 -16.09 -4.00
N ASP A 81 -6.03 -16.25 -3.53
CA ASP A 81 -6.73 -17.53 -3.48
C ASP A 81 -7.44 -17.79 -4.81
N PRO A 82 -6.93 -18.70 -5.65
CA PRO A 82 -7.54 -19.01 -6.95
C PRO A 82 -8.88 -19.74 -6.83
N ASP A 83 -9.12 -20.46 -5.75
CA ASP A 83 -10.35 -21.24 -5.56
C ASP A 83 -11.51 -20.32 -5.15
N GLY A 84 -11.24 -19.35 -4.30
CA GLY A 84 -12.20 -18.34 -3.87
C GLY A 84 -12.28 -17.14 -4.79
N GLY A 85 -11.30 -16.94 -5.69
CA GLY A 85 -11.21 -15.72 -6.49
C GLY A 85 -10.97 -14.46 -5.67
N MET A 86 -10.38 -14.61 -4.48
CA MET A 86 -10.15 -13.57 -3.50
C MET A 86 -8.70 -13.11 -3.54
N LEU A 87 -8.47 -11.81 -3.67
CA LEU A 87 -7.18 -11.18 -3.49
C LEU A 87 -7.13 -10.53 -2.11
N THR A 88 -6.24 -10.97 -1.25
CA THR A 88 -6.06 -10.39 0.09
C THR A 88 -4.89 -9.42 0.09
N LEU A 89 -5.15 -8.15 0.41
CA LEU A 89 -4.12 -7.15 0.70
C LEU A 89 -3.96 -7.07 2.22
N THR A 90 -2.89 -7.65 2.72
CA THR A 90 -2.52 -7.60 4.14
C THR A 90 -1.62 -6.39 4.40
N ILE A 91 -1.99 -5.56 5.36
CA ILE A 91 -1.26 -4.37 5.80
C ILE A 91 -0.73 -4.62 7.22
N GLY A 92 0.55 -4.34 7.41
CA GLY A 92 1.23 -4.71 8.64
C GLY A 92 1.72 -6.15 8.62
N ALA A 93 2.62 -6.48 9.54
CA ALA A 93 3.16 -7.83 9.67
C ALA A 93 2.29 -8.65 10.63
N GLU A 94 1.83 -9.80 10.19
CA GLU A 94 1.18 -10.77 11.08
C GLU A 94 2.20 -11.40 12.03
N VAL A 95 3.35 -11.75 11.49
CA VAL A 95 4.48 -12.31 12.24
C VAL A 95 5.74 -11.51 11.90
N LEU A 96 6.62 -11.32 12.88
CA LEU A 96 7.92 -10.71 12.67
C LEU A 96 8.86 -11.70 11.96
N ALA A 97 8.79 -11.75 10.63
CA ALA A 97 9.63 -12.65 9.83
C ALA A 97 11.09 -12.16 9.70
N ALA A 98 11.33 -10.87 9.85
CA ALA A 98 12.65 -10.26 9.76
C ALA A 98 13.31 -10.09 11.12
N LYS A 99 14.66 -10.06 11.13
CA LYS A 99 15.43 -9.76 12.35
C LYS A 99 15.34 -8.29 12.78
N THR A 100 14.68 -7.47 11.99
CA THR A 100 14.52 -6.03 12.22
C THR A 100 13.05 -5.69 12.42
N LEU A 101 12.79 -4.85 13.41
CA LEU A 101 11.44 -4.36 13.68
C LEU A 101 10.96 -3.47 12.53
N PRO A 102 9.77 -3.71 11.97
CA PRO A 102 9.19 -2.82 10.97
C PRO A 102 8.93 -1.43 11.57
N HIS A 103 8.79 -0.42 10.71
CA HIS A 103 8.42 0.92 11.16
C HIS A 103 7.02 0.89 11.78
N LEU A 104 6.93 1.27 13.06
CA LEU A 104 5.69 1.29 13.83
C LEU A 104 5.16 2.72 13.97
N VAL A 105 3.90 2.92 13.62
CA VAL A 105 3.18 4.18 13.87
C VAL A 105 2.20 3.96 15.00
N VAL A 106 2.41 4.67 16.11
CA VAL A 106 1.54 4.62 17.28
C VAL A 106 0.31 5.48 17.05
N ILE A 107 -0.85 4.97 17.46
CA ILE A 107 -2.15 5.64 17.45
C ILE A 107 -2.64 5.72 18.89
N ALA A 108 -2.71 6.93 19.43
CA ALA A 108 -3.12 7.15 20.82
C ALA A 108 -4.62 6.86 21.02
N PRO A 109 -5.09 6.67 22.27
CA PRO A 109 -6.51 6.57 22.58
C PRO A 109 -7.30 7.74 21.99
N GLY A 110 -8.39 7.44 21.27
CA GLY A 110 -9.25 8.43 20.60
C GLY A 110 -8.63 9.07 19.35
N GLU A 111 -7.40 8.72 19.00
CA GLU A 111 -6.74 9.26 17.81
C GLU A 111 -7.19 8.54 16.55
N LYS A 112 -7.20 9.29 15.44
CA LYS A 112 -7.49 8.79 14.10
C LYS A 112 -6.34 9.16 13.16
N LYS A 113 -5.79 8.18 12.46
CA LYS A 113 -4.71 8.37 11.51
C LYS A 113 -5.06 7.80 10.14
N THR A 114 -4.64 8.48 9.09
CA THR A 114 -4.82 8.05 7.70
C THR A 114 -3.49 7.63 7.11
N PHE A 115 -3.51 6.52 6.38
CA PHE A 115 -2.35 5.88 5.78
C PHE A 115 -2.61 5.54 4.31
N ARG A 116 -1.54 5.15 3.63
CA ARG A 116 -1.60 4.53 2.30
C ARG A 116 -0.79 3.26 2.30
N ALA A 117 -1.32 2.24 1.65
CA ALA A 117 -0.63 0.98 1.42
C ALA A 117 -0.90 0.51 0.00
N GLY A 118 -0.14 -0.46 -0.44
CA GLY A 118 -0.33 -1.08 -1.74
C GLY A 118 0.83 -1.99 -2.10
N GLY A 119 0.74 -2.57 -3.27
CA GLY A 119 1.75 -3.47 -3.80
C GLY A 119 1.48 -3.80 -5.25
N THR A 120 2.10 -4.85 -5.73
CA THR A 120 1.90 -5.36 -7.09
C THR A 120 1.20 -6.69 -7.03
N VAL A 121 0.16 -6.86 -7.84
CA VAL A 121 -0.59 -8.12 -7.91
C VAL A 121 0.24 -9.18 -8.63
N HIS A 122 0.76 -10.15 -7.89
CA HIS A 122 1.53 -11.27 -8.40
C HIS A 122 0.73 -12.57 -8.31
N GLY A 123 1.22 -13.62 -8.96
CA GLY A 123 0.72 -14.99 -8.76
C GLY A 123 -0.60 -15.32 -9.47
N VAL A 124 -1.21 -14.40 -10.23
CA VAL A 124 -2.36 -14.72 -11.06
C VAL A 124 -1.86 -15.47 -12.29
N LEU A 125 -1.73 -16.78 -12.13
CA LEU A 125 -1.31 -17.69 -13.20
C LEU A 125 -2.50 -18.00 -14.09
N ASN A 126 -2.27 -18.08 -15.41
CA ASN A 126 -3.29 -18.45 -16.40
C ASN A 126 -4.50 -17.50 -16.48
N ALA A 127 -4.26 -16.19 -16.47
CA ALA A 127 -5.32 -15.18 -16.67
C ALA A 127 -6.01 -15.31 -18.06
N HIS A 128 -5.60 -16.27 -18.87
CA HIS A 128 -6.13 -16.53 -20.20
C HIS A 128 -6.53 -18.00 -20.34
N GLY A 129 -7.77 -18.26 -20.72
CA GLY A 129 -8.26 -19.61 -20.99
C GLY A 129 -9.56 -19.93 -20.26
N PRO A 130 -10.18 -21.08 -20.57
CA PRO A 130 -11.48 -21.45 -20.02
C PRO A 130 -11.47 -21.79 -18.52
N PHE A 131 -10.29 -21.94 -17.92
CA PHE A 131 -10.09 -22.22 -16.48
C PHE A 131 -9.25 -21.12 -15.80
N ALA A 132 -9.31 -19.91 -16.32
CA ALA A 132 -8.59 -18.78 -15.73
C ALA A 132 -9.21 -18.44 -14.35
N ALA A 133 -8.45 -18.67 -13.29
CA ALA A 133 -8.78 -18.14 -11.98
C ALA A 133 -8.27 -16.69 -11.91
N VAL A 134 -9.19 -15.74 -11.79
CA VAL A 134 -8.88 -14.32 -11.69
C VAL A 134 -9.58 -13.73 -10.48
N PRO A 135 -9.00 -12.71 -9.83
CA PRO A 135 -9.65 -12.04 -8.72
C PRO A 135 -10.97 -11.40 -9.13
N HIS A 136 -12.02 -11.64 -8.33
CA HIS A 136 -13.31 -10.92 -8.44
C HIS A 136 -13.56 -10.04 -7.23
N GLU A 137 -12.86 -10.32 -6.13
CA GLU A 137 -12.99 -9.59 -4.88
C GLU A 137 -11.61 -9.28 -4.30
N VAL A 138 -11.55 -8.17 -3.58
CA VAL A 138 -10.39 -7.78 -2.77
C VAL A 138 -10.82 -7.71 -1.33
N GLN A 139 -10.13 -8.42 -0.45
CA GLN A 139 -10.20 -8.26 0.99
C GLN A 139 -9.01 -7.46 1.48
N ILE A 140 -9.25 -6.49 2.34
CA ILE A 140 -8.20 -5.74 3.01
C ILE A 140 -8.13 -6.26 4.44
N ARG A 141 -6.93 -6.67 4.86
CA ARG A 141 -6.62 -7.11 6.22
C ARG A 141 -5.62 -6.15 6.82
N VAL A 142 -5.86 -5.70 8.05
CA VAL A 142 -4.94 -4.80 8.75
C VAL A 142 -4.52 -5.42 10.07
N ASN A 143 -3.22 -5.61 10.23
CA ASN A 143 -2.62 -6.11 11.46
C ASN A 143 -2.37 -4.95 12.42
N VAL A 144 -2.86 -5.09 13.65
CA VAL A 144 -2.82 -4.07 14.69
C VAL A 144 -2.15 -4.63 15.95
N LEU A 145 -1.07 -4.00 16.36
CA LEU A 145 -0.42 -4.30 17.63
C LEU A 145 -1.17 -3.62 18.77
N ARG A 146 -1.84 -4.42 19.60
CA ARG A 146 -2.72 -3.95 20.69
C ARG A 146 -1.96 -3.46 21.90
N ASP A 147 -0.78 -3.99 22.19
CA ASP A 147 0.08 -3.55 23.27
C ASP A 147 1.45 -3.10 22.76
N VAL A 148 1.72 -1.82 22.86
CA VAL A 148 2.97 -1.19 22.43
C VAL A 148 4.00 -1.10 23.56
N THR A 149 3.72 -1.62 24.74
CA THR A 149 4.55 -1.40 25.95
C THR A 149 5.96 -1.97 25.78
N ALA A 150 6.08 -3.18 25.24
CA ALA A 150 7.37 -3.82 24.98
C ALA A 150 8.17 -3.11 23.88
N PHE A 151 7.52 -2.33 23.02
CA PHE A 151 8.13 -1.69 21.85
C PHE A 151 8.47 -0.22 22.04
N ARG A 152 8.17 0.39 23.20
CA ARG A 152 8.34 1.84 23.43
C ARG A 152 9.74 2.36 23.13
N GLN A 153 10.78 1.66 23.58
CA GLN A 153 12.16 2.06 23.33
C GLN A 153 12.53 1.92 21.84
N ALA A 154 12.09 0.85 21.22
CA ALA A 154 12.27 0.58 19.80
C ALA A 154 11.57 1.65 18.93
N ILE A 155 10.33 2.00 19.25
CA ILE A 155 9.57 3.05 18.57
C ILE A 155 10.28 4.42 18.75
N ALA A 156 10.77 4.73 19.93
CA ALA A 156 11.53 5.95 20.17
C ALA A 156 12.83 5.99 19.36
N ALA A 157 13.52 4.86 19.23
CA ALA A 157 14.71 4.75 18.40
C ALA A 157 14.40 4.97 16.91
N GLN A 158 13.26 4.52 16.41
CA GLN A 158 12.82 4.70 15.02
C GLN A 158 12.57 6.18 14.64
N GLN A 159 12.51 7.09 15.59
CA GLN A 159 12.44 8.54 15.33
C GLN A 159 13.75 9.10 14.73
N HIS A 160 14.85 8.39 14.87
CA HIS A 160 16.12 8.80 14.28
C HIS A 160 16.22 8.34 12.82
N PRO A 161 16.71 9.18 11.92
CA PRO A 161 16.93 8.81 10.52
C PRO A 161 17.84 7.57 10.42
N ASN A 162 17.41 6.59 9.62
CA ASN A 162 18.15 5.34 9.37
C ASN A 162 18.35 4.42 10.60
N ALA A 163 17.58 4.60 11.66
CA ALA A 163 17.64 3.67 12.79
C ALA A 163 17.10 2.29 12.38
N VAL A 164 17.90 1.27 12.60
CA VAL A 164 17.53 -0.14 12.44
C VAL A 164 17.45 -0.74 13.83
N VAL A 165 16.27 -1.20 14.20
CA VAL A 165 16.02 -1.83 15.50
C VAL A 165 15.95 -3.34 15.32
N ALA A 166 16.83 -4.07 16.03
CA ALA A 166 16.79 -5.52 16.03
C ALA A 166 15.60 -6.04 16.87
N VAL A 167 14.96 -7.09 16.40
CA VAL A 167 13.94 -7.81 17.15
C VAL A 167 14.61 -8.71 18.18
N THR A 168 14.19 -8.58 19.44
CA THR A 168 14.59 -9.50 20.53
C THR A 168 13.56 -10.62 20.65
N ASN A 169 13.91 -11.71 21.36
CA ASN A 169 12.97 -12.80 21.61
C ASN A 169 11.72 -12.30 22.38
N ASP A 170 11.90 -11.47 23.39
CA ASP A 170 10.80 -10.90 24.15
C ASP A 170 9.86 -10.06 23.27
N MET A 171 10.42 -9.29 22.33
CA MET A 171 9.62 -8.53 21.37
C MET A 171 8.87 -9.45 20.42
N PHE A 172 9.50 -10.55 19.99
CA PHE A 172 8.84 -11.52 19.12
C PHE A 172 7.67 -12.20 19.82
N ASP A 173 7.88 -12.70 21.03
CA ASP A 173 6.84 -13.35 21.82
C ASP A 173 5.67 -12.38 22.08
N HIS A 174 5.99 -11.15 22.49
CA HIS A 174 5.00 -10.12 22.73
C HIS A 174 4.23 -9.70 21.47
N TRP A 175 4.89 -9.73 20.31
CA TRP A 175 4.23 -9.47 19.03
C TRP A 175 3.17 -10.51 18.74
N ILE A 176 3.48 -11.81 18.90
CA ILE A 176 2.54 -12.90 18.69
C ILE A 176 1.33 -12.78 19.61
N ASP A 177 1.56 -12.42 20.87
CA ASP A 177 0.50 -12.32 21.89
C ASP A 177 -0.41 -11.10 21.74
N SER A 178 0.09 -10.04 21.07
CA SER A 178 -0.59 -8.74 21.07
C SER A 178 -0.98 -8.24 19.67
N ASN A 179 -0.66 -9.01 18.62
CA ASN A 179 -0.95 -8.60 17.24
C ASN A 179 -2.24 -9.27 16.76
N ASP A 180 -3.23 -8.44 16.43
CA ASP A 180 -4.53 -8.87 15.93
C ASP A 180 -4.69 -8.51 14.45
N SER A 181 -5.39 -9.37 13.71
CA SER A 181 -5.73 -9.15 12.30
C SER A 181 -7.19 -8.74 12.17
N ILE A 182 -7.43 -7.57 11.63
CA ILE A 182 -8.79 -7.06 11.36
C ILE A 182 -9.10 -7.18 9.89
N ASP A 183 -10.05 -8.05 9.57
CA ASP A 183 -10.55 -8.20 8.21
C ASP A 183 -11.64 -7.18 7.90
N LEU A 184 -11.50 -6.47 6.78
CA LEU A 184 -12.53 -5.59 6.26
C LEU A 184 -13.47 -6.38 5.35
N ASN A 185 -14.66 -5.86 5.09
CA ASN A 185 -15.54 -6.48 4.11
C ASN A 185 -14.90 -6.52 2.71
N ALA A 186 -15.13 -7.61 1.98
CA ALA A 186 -14.64 -7.75 0.62
C ALA A 186 -15.27 -6.73 -0.33
N LEU A 187 -14.50 -6.30 -1.32
CA LEU A 187 -14.89 -5.35 -2.35
C LEU A 187 -14.87 -6.03 -3.71
N PRO A 188 -15.91 -5.91 -4.53
CA PRO A 188 -15.90 -6.41 -5.88
C PRO A 188 -14.91 -5.63 -6.75
N VAL A 189 -14.16 -6.35 -7.57
CA VAL A 189 -13.21 -5.77 -8.53
C VAL A 189 -13.38 -6.38 -9.91
N ARG A 190 -12.87 -5.70 -10.92
CA ARG A 190 -12.82 -6.18 -12.29
C ARG A 190 -11.40 -6.64 -12.60
N TRP A 191 -11.29 -7.65 -13.41
CA TRP A 191 -10.00 -8.10 -13.93
C TRP A 191 -9.83 -7.66 -15.37
N SER A 192 -8.68 -7.03 -15.68
CA SER A 192 -8.27 -6.70 -17.02
C SER A 192 -7.24 -7.70 -17.50
N SER A 193 -7.57 -8.43 -18.56
CA SER A 193 -6.66 -9.36 -19.23
C SER A 193 -5.80 -8.68 -20.32
N ALA A 194 -5.92 -7.36 -20.48
CA ALA A 194 -5.12 -6.64 -21.46
C ALA A 194 -3.64 -6.67 -21.04
N PRO A 195 -2.72 -7.16 -21.90
CA PRO A 195 -1.31 -7.04 -21.62
C PRO A 195 -0.97 -5.55 -21.56
N THR A 196 -0.23 -5.13 -20.55
CA THR A 196 0.41 -3.81 -20.54
C THR A 196 1.30 -3.78 -21.77
N ARG A 197 0.91 -3.02 -22.79
CA ARG A 197 1.82 -2.67 -23.87
C ARG A 197 2.86 -1.75 -23.25
N ASP A 198 3.92 -2.35 -22.74
CA ASP A 198 5.18 -1.64 -22.59
C ASP A 198 5.52 -1.14 -23.98
N GLY A 199 5.57 0.19 -24.12
CA GLY A 199 5.78 0.84 -25.40
C GLY A 199 7.12 0.49 -26.03
N VAL A 200 7.17 -0.65 -26.69
CA VAL A 200 8.15 -0.90 -27.75
C VAL A 200 7.52 -0.38 -29.02
N THR A 201 7.75 0.89 -29.24
CA THR A 201 7.64 1.48 -30.58
C THR A 201 8.61 0.70 -31.47
N SER A 202 8.09 -0.27 -32.19
CA SER A 202 8.81 -0.89 -33.30
C SER A 202 8.90 0.14 -34.43
N ALA A 203 9.83 1.08 -34.24
CA ALA A 203 10.28 1.94 -35.33
C ALA A 203 11.39 1.19 -36.06
N ASP A 204 11.27 1.17 -37.37
CA ASP A 204 12.26 0.72 -38.33
C ASP A 204 12.44 -0.79 -38.57
N GLN A 205 11.50 -1.31 -39.33
CA GLN A 205 11.82 -2.34 -40.25
C GLN A 205 12.16 -1.66 -41.62
N PRO A 206 13.41 -1.58 -42.04
CA PRO A 206 13.72 -1.12 -43.37
C PRO A 206 13.17 -2.12 -44.39
N GLY A 207 12.29 -1.63 -45.25
CA GLY A 207 11.70 -2.41 -46.34
C GLY A 207 12.76 -3.04 -47.24
N PRO A 208 12.43 -4.16 -47.90
CA PRO A 208 13.36 -4.79 -48.84
C PRO A 208 13.64 -3.84 -50.00
N SER A 209 14.91 -3.49 -50.14
CA SER A 209 15.45 -2.76 -51.30
C SER A 209 15.26 -3.56 -52.56
N THR A 210 14.35 -3.09 -53.39
CA THR A 210 14.31 -3.48 -54.81
C THR A 210 15.40 -2.71 -55.58
N ALA A 211 16.50 -3.33 -55.80
CA ALA A 211 17.51 -2.93 -56.81
C ALA A 211 17.92 -4.19 -57.51
N ASP A 212 17.60 -4.25 -58.63
CA ASP A 212 18.08 -3.88 -59.95
C ASP A 212 18.33 -5.12 -60.81
N ARG A 213 17.41 -5.33 -61.73
CA ARG A 213 17.59 -6.16 -62.92
C ARG A 213 18.11 -5.27 -64.06
N SER A 214 19.34 -5.38 -64.41
CA SER A 214 19.78 -4.98 -65.70
C SER A 214 21.00 -5.85 -66.13
N ALA A 215 20.76 -6.73 -66.99
CA ALA A 215 21.18 -6.71 -68.35
C ALA A 215 22.64 -7.16 -68.68
N GLY A 216 22.72 -8.07 -69.56
CA GLY A 216 23.84 -8.25 -70.46
C GLY A 216 24.71 -9.44 -70.10
N GLY A 217 24.79 -10.48 -70.89
CA GLY A 217 25.01 -10.55 -72.29
C GLY A 217 26.27 -11.33 -72.53
N ALA A 218 26.14 -12.34 -73.39
CA ALA A 218 27.16 -12.85 -74.30
C ALA A 218 28.34 -13.68 -73.74
N TRP A 219 28.41 -14.79 -74.25
CA TRP A 219 29.31 -15.79 -74.87
C TRP A 219 29.28 -17.14 -74.15
#